data_74dc2cd1c24dc925c25a578268548ca7
#
_entry.id   74dc2cd1c24dc925c25a578268548ca7
#
_cell.length_a   1.000
_cell.length_b   1.000
_cell.length_c   1.000
_cell.angle_alpha   90.00
_cell.angle_beta   90.00
_cell.angle_gamma   90.00
#
_symmetry.space_group_name_H-M   'P 1'
#
loop_
_entity.id
_entity.type
_entity.pdbx_description
1 polymer ?
#
loop_
_entity_poly.entity_id
_entity_poly.type
_entity_poly.pdbx_seq_one_letter_code
_entity_poly.pdbx_strand_id
1 'polypeptide(L)'
;MGWQRLGAAALQVIDRYVDDGVIMSFSRHISRRRKPDVDTLIRGVCAGQRSHLAMAITLVESRAPKHRRLAHELMQRILPHTGGALRVGLTGVPGAGKSTFIEALGMSLCAQGKKVAVLAVDPSSSIHGGSILGDKTRMEDLARHANAFIRPSPSGNSLGGVTARTREALLLCEAAGYDVVLVETVGVGQSETEVRTMTDFFLLLQIAGAGDELQGIKKGVIELADAIVVNKADGDNQRKAELAKVEYSRILNFLHSFTPGWQPQALSCSALEGDGIDHVWALVLKFRDEMTASGVFERRRREQNVDWFHALLQQAVMQRFTESNRERIQALEDAVGRGEVPVSMALSELLP
;
A
#
# COMPACT_ATOMS: atom_id res chain seq x y z
N MET A 1 -22.05 -38.43 -5.10
CA MET A 1 -23.54 -38.33 -5.08
C MET A 1 -24.05 -37.80 -3.74
N GLY A 2 -23.70 -36.62 -3.31
CA GLY A 2 -24.07 -36.07 -1.99
C GLY A 2 -24.45 -34.57 -1.97
N TRP A 3 -24.22 -33.83 -3.02
CA TRP A 3 -24.39 -32.35 -3.01
C TRP A 3 -25.65 -31.85 -3.77
N GLN A 4 -26.39 -32.70 -4.43
CA GLN A 4 -27.64 -32.32 -5.16
C GLN A 4 -28.91 -32.40 -4.30
N ARG A 5 -28.85 -32.95 -3.07
CA ARG A 5 -30.04 -33.08 -2.20
C ARG A 5 -30.23 -31.94 -1.19
N LEU A 6 -29.23 -31.08 -0.99
CA LEU A 6 -29.34 -29.94 -0.09
C LEU A 6 -29.94 -28.67 -0.73
N GLY A 7 -29.92 -28.56 -2.05
CA GLY A 7 -30.52 -27.43 -2.77
C GLY A 7 -32.07 -27.49 -2.84
N ALA A 8 -32.64 -28.69 -2.89
CA ALA A 8 -34.09 -28.85 -3.02
C ALA A 8 -34.84 -28.60 -1.68
N ALA A 9 -34.22 -28.93 -0.56
CA ALA A 9 -34.82 -28.71 0.76
C ALA A 9 -34.82 -27.22 1.18
N ALA A 10 -33.83 -26.44 0.74
CA ALA A 10 -33.76 -25.00 1.00
C ALA A 10 -34.81 -24.23 0.17
N LEU A 11 -35.10 -24.67 -1.05
CA LEU A 11 -36.13 -24.04 -1.87
C LEU A 11 -37.56 -24.36 -1.39
N GLN A 12 -37.80 -25.54 -0.82
CA GLN A 12 -39.10 -25.88 -0.24
C GLN A 12 -39.40 -25.14 1.09
N VAL A 13 -38.40 -24.66 1.80
CA VAL A 13 -38.59 -23.80 2.99
C VAL A 13 -38.94 -22.38 2.60
N ILE A 14 -38.43 -21.89 1.49
CA ILE A 14 -38.75 -20.55 0.97
C ILE A 14 -40.18 -20.49 0.40
N ASP A 15 -40.64 -21.52 -0.30
CA ASP A 15 -42.01 -21.60 -0.85
C ASP A 15 -43.08 -21.67 0.27
N ARG A 16 -42.80 -22.27 1.43
CA ARG A 16 -43.73 -22.32 2.54
C ARG A 16 -43.95 -20.98 3.26
N TYR A 17 -43.00 -20.06 3.16
CA TYR A 17 -43.13 -18.70 3.72
C TYR A 17 -43.79 -17.68 2.79
N VAL A 18 -44.03 -18.04 1.54
CA VAL A 18 -44.72 -17.20 0.55
C VAL A 18 -46.25 -17.34 0.64
N ASP A 19 -46.75 -18.50 1.06
CA ASP A 19 -48.20 -18.79 1.09
C ASP A 19 -48.91 -18.27 2.37
N ASP A 20 -48.22 -17.89 3.45
CA ASP A 20 -48.84 -17.47 4.70
C ASP A 20 -49.08 -15.95 4.82
N GLY A 21 -49.04 -15.18 3.78
CA GLY A 21 -49.55 -13.78 3.75
C GLY A 21 -48.91 -12.80 4.74
N VAL A 22 -47.77 -13.14 5.36
CA VAL A 22 -47.03 -12.29 6.34
C VAL A 22 -45.73 -11.79 5.75
N ILE A 23 -45.70 -11.41 4.50
CA ILE A 23 -44.63 -10.56 3.97
C ILE A 23 -45.14 -9.12 4.06
N MET A 24 -44.98 -8.50 5.24
CA MET A 24 -44.94 -7.05 5.29
C MET A 24 -43.96 -6.56 4.24
N SER A 25 -44.50 -5.83 3.27
CA SER A 25 -43.80 -5.11 2.23
C SER A 25 -42.66 -4.26 2.82
N PHE A 26 -41.49 -4.86 3.04
CA PHE A 26 -40.23 -4.13 3.14
C PHE A 26 -39.77 -3.73 1.76
N SER A 27 -40.61 -2.95 1.06
CA SER A 27 -40.17 -2.09 -0.05
C SER A 27 -39.28 -1.01 0.54
N ARG A 28 -38.07 -1.41 1.01
CA ARG A 28 -37.00 -0.44 1.17
C ARG A 28 -36.72 0.07 -0.25
N HIS A 29 -37.22 1.25 -0.54
CA HIS A 29 -36.66 2.12 -1.53
C HIS A 29 -35.16 2.24 -1.20
N ILE A 30 -34.33 1.36 -1.75
CA ILE A 30 -32.91 1.60 -1.89
C ILE A 30 -32.87 2.72 -2.92
N SER A 31 -33.05 3.97 -2.47
CA SER A 31 -32.73 5.09 -3.31
C SER A 31 -31.28 4.84 -3.72
N ARG A 32 -31.04 4.57 -5.02
CA ARG A 32 -29.69 4.60 -5.59
C ARG A 32 -29.15 5.96 -5.21
N ARG A 33 -28.40 6.05 -4.09
CA ARG A 33 -27.73 7.28 -3.69
C ARG A 33 -26.96 7.73 -4.91
N ARG A 34 -27.37 8.86 -5.50
CA ARG A 34 -26.65 9.50 -6.60
C ARG A 34 -25.19 9.55 -6.16
N LYS A 35 -24.27 8.99 -6.96
CA LYS A 35 -22.84 9.11 -6.64
C LYS A 35 -22.55 10.59 -6.53
N PRO A 36 -21.87 11.05 -5.45
CA PRO A 36 -21.58 12.46 -5.27
C PRO A 36 -20.79 12.95 -6.49
N ASP A 37 -21.07 14.17 -6.92
CA ASP A 37 -20.27 14.84 -7.94
C ASP A 37 -18.85 15.13 -7.44
N VAL A 38 -17.94 15.49 -8.32
CA VAL A 38 -16.54 15.76 -7.99
C VAL A 38 -16.41 16.89 -6.97
N ASP A 39 -17.23 17.95 -7.08
CA ASP A 39 -17.21 19.07 -6.13
C ASP A 39 -17.55 18.63 -4.71
N THR A 40 -18.56 17.78 -4.56
CA THR A 40 -18.94 17.22 -3.27
C THR A 40 -17.86 16.30 -2.71
N LEU A 41 -17.20 15.50 -3.56
CA LEU A 41 -16.08 14.67 -3.14
C LEU A 41 -14.90 15.51 -2.63
N ILE A 42 -14.51 16.56 -3.38
CA ILE A 42 -13.41 17.45 -3.00
C ILE A 42 -13.70 18.12 -1.66
N ARG A 43 -14.87 18.77 -1.51
CA ARG A 43 -15.26 19.39 -0.25
C ARG A 43 -15.24 18.40 0.91
N GLY A 44 -15.77 17.20 0.71
CA GLY A 44 -15.80 16.16 1.74
C GLY A 44 -14.42 15.64 2.10
N VAL A 45 -13.51 15.44 1.13
CA VAL A 45 -12.12 15.06 1.37
C VAL A 45 -11.39 16.15 2.15
N CYS A 46 -11.41 17.40 1.69
CA CYS A 46 -10.73 18.52 2.39
C CYS A 46 -11.33 18.80 3.78
N ALA A 47 -12.59 18.43 4.02
CA ALA A 47 -13.21 18.47 5.34
C ALA A 47 -12.89 17.24 6.23
N GLY A 48 -12.03 16.32 5.76
CA GLY A 48 -11.62 15.12 6.50
C GLY A 48 -12.73 14.06 6.66
N GLN A 49 -13.76 14.07 5.80
CA GLN A 49 -14.88 13.13 5.90
C GLN A 49 -14.48 11.75 5.37
N ARG A 50 -14.35 10.75 6.24
CA ARG A 50 -13.89 9.38 5.91
C ARG A 50 -14.70 8.73 4.78
N SER A 51 -16.01 8.96 4.69
CA SER A 51 -16.86 8.40 3.64
C SER A 51 -16.51 8.98 2.26
N HIS A 52 -16.24 10.29 2.17
CA HIS A 52 -15.85 10.97 0.94
C HIS A 52 -14.43 10.58 0.53
N LEU A 53 -13.50 10.46 1.49
CA LEU A 53 -12.17 9.92 1.24
C LEU A 53 -12.23 8.50 0.65
N ALA A 54 -13.00 7.60 1.25
CA ALA A 54 -13.16 6.23 0.73
C ALA A 54 -13.76 6.20 -0.69
N MET A 55 -14.74 7.06 -0.99
CA MET A 55 -15.32 7.19 -2.33
C MET A 55 -14.34 7.79 -3.34
N ALA A 56 -13.57 8.81 -2.94
CA ALA A 56 -12.54 9.43 -3.76
C ALA A 56 -11.44 8.43 -4.12
N ILE A 57 -10.94 7.66 -3.15
CA ILE A 57 -9.98 6.59 -3.39
C ILE A 57 -10.57 5.53 -4.36
N THR A 58 -11.82 5.12 -4.16
CA THR A 58 -12.49 4.18 -5.07
C THR A 58 -12.63 4.74 -6.50
N LEU A 59 -12.79 6.05 -6.66
CA LEU A 59 -12.86 6.71 -7.96
C LEU A 59 -11.50 6.65 -8.69
N VAL A 60 -10.39 6.96 -8.02
CA VAL A 60 -9.04 6.93 -8.62
C VAL A 60 -8.55 5.51 -8.87
N GLU A 61 -8.96 4.54 -8.06
CA GLU A 61 -8.69 3.12 -8.27
C GLU A 61 -9.47 2.51 -9.44
N SER A 62 -10.52 3.17 -9.93
CA SER A 62 -11.41 2.63 -10.95
C SER A 62 -10.76 2.54 -12.33
N ARG A 63 -10.87 1.38 -12.98
CA ARG A 63 -10.43 1.15 -14.37
C ARG A 63 -11.45 1.58 -15.43
N ALA A 64 -12.67 1.95 -15.01
CA ALA A 64 -13.72 2.30 -15.95
C ALA A 64 -13.38 3.59 -16.72
N PRO A 65 -13.40 3.59 -18.08
CA PRO A 65 -13.04 4.78 -18.87
C PRO A 65 -13.84 6.03 -18.49
N LYS A 66 -15.12 5.87 -18.13
CA LYS A 66 -16.00 6.95 -17.69
C LYS A 66 -15.55 7.63 -16.39
N HIS A 67 -14.76 6.96 -15.55
CA HIS A 67 -14.26 7.51 -14.29
C HIS A 67 -12.92 8.25 -14.46
N ARG A 68 -12.19 8.02 -15.54
CA ARG A 68 -10.84 8.59 -15.76
C ARG A 68 -10.84 10.11 -15.71
N ARG A 69 -11.78 10.76 -16.44
CA ARG A 69 -11.89 12.23 -16.45
C ARG A 69 -12.19 12.78 -15.06
N LEU A 70 -13.14 12.17 -14.34
CA LEU A 70 -13.50 12.58 -12.99
C LEU A 70 -12.37 12.40 -11.99
N ALA A 71 -11.61 11.30 -12.11
CA ALA A 71 -10.42 11.05 -11.29
C ALA A 71 -9.33 12.10 -11.54
N HIS A 72 -9.05 12.44 -12.81
CA HIS A 72 -8.07 13.49 -13.13
C HIS A 72 -8.50 14.85 -12.58
N GLU A 73 -9.78 15.23 -12.73
CA GLU A 73 -10.32 16.48 -12.18
C GLU A 73 -10.21 16.51 -10.65
N LEU A 74 -10.57 15.41 -9.99
CA LEU A 74 -10.42 15.26 -8.55
C LEU A 74 -8.96 15.47 -8.13
N MET A 75 -8.01 14.73 -8.75
CA MET A 75 -6.60 14.80 -8.41
C MET A 75 -6.01 16.20 -8.65
N GLN A 76 -6.34 16.84 -9.76
CA GLN A 76 -5.87 18.20 -10.06
C GLN A 76 -6.30 19.18 -8.97
N ARG A 77 -7.54 19.09 -8.50
CA ARG A 77 -8.12 20.06 -7.56
C ARG A 77 -7.74 19.79 -6.11
N ILE A 78 -7.39 18.56 -5.73
CA ILE A 78 -6.91 18.25 -4.36
C ILE A 78 -5.41 18.53 -4.20
N LEU A 79 -4.65 18.63 -5.28
CA LEU A 79 -3.20 18.78 -5.24
C LEU A 79 -2.71 19.95 -4.36
N PRO A 80 -3.33 21.16 -4.35
CA PRO A 80 -2.94 22.24 -3.45
C PRO A 80 -3.09 21.92 -1.95
N HIS A 81 -3.83 20.88 -1.59
CA HIS A 81 -4.08 20.46 -0.22
C HIS A 81 -3.21 19.27 0.22
N THR A 82 -2.23 18.87 -0.61
CA THR A 82 -1.36 17.72 -0.36
C THR A 82 0.02 18.16 0.18
N GLY A 83 0.84 17.19 0.57
CA GLY A 83 2.23 17.43 0.98
C GLY A 83 2.44 17.63 2.47
N GLY A 84 1.37 17.71 3.28
CA GLY A 84 1.46 17.99 4.72
C GLY A 84 1.76 16.77 5.60
N ALA A 85 1.50 15.55 5.13
CA ALA A 85 1.72 14.34 5.91
C ALA A 85 3.17 13.85 5.85
N LEU A 86 3.60 13.16 6.91
CA LEU A 86 4.81 12.34 6.91
C LEU A 86 4.49 10.94 6.38
N ARG A 87 5.19 10.50 5.33
CA ARG A 87 4.97 9.24 4.64
C ARG A 87 5.98 8.20 5.10
N VAL A 88 5.53 7.17 5.79
CA VAL A 88 6.40 6.11 6.34
C VAL A 88 6.10 4.79 5.63
N GLY A 89 7.07 4.30 4.87
CA GLY A 89 7.02 2.97 4.26
C GLY A 89 7.43 1.91 5.27
N LEU A 90 6.70 0.80 5.27
CA LEU A 90 6.93 -0.32 6.17
C LEU A 90 7.01 -1.63 5.38
N THR A 91 8.13 -2.32 5.51
CA THR A 91 8.32 -3.65 4.96
C THR A 91 8.93 -4.58 6.00
N GLY A 92 9.06 -5.84 5.67
CA GLY A 92 9.67 -6.85 6.56
C GLY A 92 9.23 -8.26 6.19
N VAL A 93 9.96 -9.26 6.72
CA VAL A 93 9.69 -10.66 6.47
C VAL A 93 8.27 -11.06 6.88
N PRO A 94 7.69 -12.10 6.27
CA PRO A 94 6.45 -12.68 6.74
C PRO A 94 6.57 -13.06 8.22
N GLY A 95 5.55 -12.77 9.01
CA GLY A 95 5.58 -13.04 10.44
C GLY A 95 6.37 -12.04 11.30
N ALA A 96 7.00 -11.00 10.72
CA ALA A 96 7.70 -9.97 11.51
C ALA A 96 6.77 -9.13 12.42
N GLY A 97 5.46 -9.24 12.25
CA GLY A 97 4.49 -8.51 13.06
C GLY A 97 4.21 -7.10 12.54
N LYS A 98 4.28 -6.89 11.21
CA LYS A 98 4.02 -5.59 10.58
C LYS A 98 2.68 -4.98 10.99
N SER A 99 1.59 -5.72 10.88
CA SER A 99 0.26 -5.22 11.23
C SER A 99 0.12 -4.89 12.72
N THR A 100 0.73 -5.70 13.62
CA THR A 100 0.79 -5.43 15.06
C THR A 100 1.60 -4.15 15.34
N PHE A 101 2.72 -3.97 14.64
CA PHE A 101 3.53 -2.76 14.76
C PHE A 101 2.78 -1.52 14.27
N ILE A 102 2.08 -1.60 13.14
CA ILE A 102 1.26 -0.52 12.60
C ILE A 102 0.14 -0.16 13.60
N GLU A 103 -0.48 -1.16 14.21
CA GLU A 103 -1.53 -0.95 15.21
C GLU A 103 -0.97 -0.25 16.45
N ALA A 104 0.12 -0.74 17.01
CA ALA A 104 0.76 -0.14 18.19
C ALA A 104 1.20 1.30 17.92
N LEU A 105 1.93 1.54 16.81
CA LEU A 105 2.36 2.88 16.42
C LEU A 105 1.16 3.79 16.11
N GLY A 106 0.20 3.29 15.33
CA GLY A 106 -0.99 4.06 14.96
C GLY A 106 -1.82 4.48 16.16
N MET A 107 -2.02 3.58 17.13
CA MET A 107 -2.74 3.88 18.38
C MET A 107 -1.97 4.90 19.24
N SER A 108 -0.64 4.75 19.38
CA SER A 108 0.21 5.75 20.08
C SER A 108 0.10 7.13 19.45
N LEU A 109 0.14 7.22 18.12
CA LEU A 109 -0.02 8.48 17.38
C LEU A 109 -1.42 9.08 17.52
N CYS A 110 -2.46 8.25 17.45
CA CYS A 110 -3.84 8.68 17.64
C CYS A 110 -4.09 9.20 19.07
N ALA A 111 -3.47 8.59 20.08
CA ALA A 111 -3.51 9.06 21.46
C ALA A 111 -2.85 10.45 21.63
N GLN A 112 -1.86 10.78 20.81
CA GLN A 112 -1.23 12.09 20.70
C GLN A 112 -2.06 13.10 19.87
N GLY A 113 -3.26 12.74 19.45
CA GLY A 113 -4.15 13.59 18.65
C GLY A 113 -3.82 13.62 17.15
N LYS A 114 -2.87 12.82 16.66
CA LYS A 114 -2.54 12.70 15.24
C LYS A 114 -3.59 11.93 14.47
N LYS A 115 -3.79 12.30 13.20
CA LYS A 115 -4.58 11.51 12.25
C LYS A 115 -3.65 10.59 11.46
N VAL A 116 -3.95 9.30 11.45
CA VAL A 116 -3.12 8.26 10.83
C VAL A 116 -3.88 7.55 9.72
N ALA A 117 -3.33 7.53 8.51
CA ALA A 117 -3.82 6.69 7.43
C ALA A 117 -2.89 5.48 7.22
N VAL A 118 -3.46 4.30 6.94
CA VAL A 118 -2.72 3.08 6.59
C VAL A 118 -3.15 2.63 5.21
N LEU A 119 -2.18 2.48 4.32
CA LEU A 119 -2.37 2.00 2.95
C LEU A 119 -1.57 0.71 2.75
N ALA A 120 -2.24 -0.38 2.40
CA ALA A 120 -1.56 -1.63 2.08
C ALA A 120 -1.22 -1.69 0.59
N VAL A 121 -0.06 -2.25 0.24
CA VAL A 121 0.38 -2.51 -1.14
C VAL A 121 0.59 -4.02 -1.31
N ASP A 122 -0.34 -4.67 -1.99
CA ASP A 122 -0.28 -6.10 -2.28
C ASP A 122 -0.27 -6.36 -3.80
N PRO A 123 0.87 -6.67 -4.39
CA PRO A 123 0.96 -7.00 -5.82
C PRO A 123 0.30 -8.35 -6.16
N SER A 124 0.12 -9.24 -5.19
CA SER A 124 -0.40 -10.60 -5.39
C SER A 124 -1.93 -10.71 -5.32
N SER A 125 -2.64 -9.65 -4.93
CA SER A 125 -4.10 -9.64 -4.73
C SER A 125 -4.91 -9.94 -6.00
N SER A 126 -4.25 -10.07 -7.17
CA SER A 126 -4.88 -10.40 -8.46
C SER A 126 -5.34 -11.87 -8.58
N ILE A 127 -4.77 -12.80 -7.80
CA ILE A 127 -4.99 -14.24 -7.97
C ILE A 127 -6.04 -14.80 -6.99
N HIS A 128 -6.16 -14.19 -5.81
CA HIS A 128 -7.10 -14.66 -4.79
C HIS A 128 -7.88 -13.45 -4.23
N GLY A 129 -9.13 -13.29 -4.63
CA GLY A 129 -10.02 -12.18 -4.21
C GLY A 129 -10.37 -12.12 -2.70
N GLY A 130 -9.44 -12.54 -1.81
CA GLY A 130 -9.66 -12.76 -0.40
C GLY A 130 -8.91 -11.85 0.59
N SER A 131 -8.01 -10.97 0.14
CA SER A 131 -7.18 -10.15 1.06
C SER A 131 -7.93 -9.02 1.79
N ILE A 132 -9.08 -8.59 1.32
CA ILE A 132 -9.79 -7.38 1.80
C ILE A 132 -10.24 -7.48 3.28
N LEU A 133 -10.51 -8.67 3.77
CA LEU A 133 -10.96 -8.89 5.16
C LEU A 133 -9.79 -9.12 6.14
N GLY A 134 -8.69 -9.73 5.69
CA GLY A 134 -7.57 -10.14 6.55
C GLY A 134 -6.82 -8.98 7.20
N ASP A 135 -6.64 -7.85 6.51
CA ASP A 135 -5.84 -6.73 7.03
C ASP A 135 -6.62 -5.90 8.06
N LYS A 136 -7.95 -5.74 7.90
CA LYS A 136 -8.78 -5.06 8.89
C LYS A 136 -8.97 -5.84 10.18
N THR A 137 -8.96 -7.17 10.12
CA THR A 137 -9.09 -8.04 11.30
C THR A 137 -7.81 -8.12 12.13
N ARG A 138 -6.68 -7.68 11.58
CA ARG A 138 -5.38 -7.65 12.27
C ARG A 138 -5.08 -6.34 12.97
N MET A 139 -5.85 -5.28 12.69
CA MET A 139 -5.71 -3.92 13.23
C MET A 139 -7.07 -3.42 13.71
N GLU A 140 -7.70 -4.16 14.65
CA GLU A 140 -9.09 -3.91 15.01
C GLU A 140 -9.31 -2.60 15.77
N ASP A 141 -8.45 -2.28 16.71
CA ASP A 141 -8.58 -1.08 17.54
C ASP A 141 -8.29 0.18 16.71
N LEU A 142 -7.23 0.14 15.90
CA LEU A 142 -6.90 1.23 14.99
C LEU A 142 -7.99 1.44 13.94
N ALA A 143 -8.57 0.36 13.38
CA ALA A 143 -9.65 0.46 12.39
C ALA A 143 -10.93 1.13 12.95
N ARG A 144 -11.16 1.03 14.25
CA ARG A 144 -12.32 1.65 14.96
C ARG A 144 -12.02 3.08 15.42
N HIS A 145 -10.73 3.46 15.50
CA HIS A 145 -10.36 4.77 16.03
C HIS A 145 -10.80 5.92 15.10
N ALA A 146 -11.33 7.00 15.69
CA ALA A 146 -11.88 8.15 14.93
C ALA A 146 -10.81 8.86 14.09
N ASN A 147 -9.57 8.94 14.57
CA ASN A 147 -8.44 9.58 13.91
C ASN A 147 -7.68 8.63 12.95
N ALA A 148 -8.15 7.40 12.74
CA ALA A 148 -7.48 6.45 11.86
C ALA A 148 -8.29 6.12 10.61
N PHE A 149 -7.61 5.83 9.50
CA PHE A 149 -8.20 5.36 8.25
C PHE A 149 -7.35 4.23 7.68
N ILE A 150 -7.94 3.07 7.44
CA ILE A 150 -7.25 1.91 6.87
C ILE A 150 -7.85 1.59 5.51
N ARG A 151 -6.99 1.56 4.47
CA ARG A 151 -7.34 1.18 3.11
C ARG A 151 -6.55 -0.06 2.71
N PRO A 152 -7.21 -1.22 2.53
CA PRO A 152 -6.60 -2.39 1.93
C PRO A 152 -6.13 -2.13 0.50
N SER A 153 -5.15 -2.90 0.03
CA SER A 153 -4.64 -2.81 -1.34
C SER A 153 -5.76 -2.94 -2.38
N PRO A 154 -5.76 -2.10 -3.42
CA PRO A 154 -6.68 -2.28 -4.53
C PRO A 154 -6.33 -3.57 -5.30
N SER A 155 -7.34 -4.32 -5.74
CA SER A 155 -7.15 -5.46 -6.63
C SER A 155 -6.56 -4.99 -7.96
N GLY A 156 -5.40 -5.53 -8.37
CA GLY A 156 -4.73 -5.11 -9.61
C GLY A 156 -3.89 -6.21 -10.23
N ASN A 157 -3.84 -6.28 -11.58
CA ASN A 157 -3.11 -7.32 -12.31
C ASN A 157 -1.65 -6.94 -12.62
N SER A 158 -1.18 -5.75 -12.21
CA SER A 158 0.21 -5.33 -12.40
C SER A 158 0.70 -4.52 -11.20
N LEU A 159 1.94 -4.74 -10.81
CA LEU A 159 2.60 -4.02 -9.72
C LEU A 159 2.56 -2.50 -9.95
N GLY A 160 2.94 -2.03 -11.15
CA GLY A 160 2.94 -0.60 -11.49
C GLY A 160 1.55 0.05 -11.40
N GLY A 161 0.48 -0.70 -11.75
CA GLY A 161 -0.89 -0.21 -11.62
C GLY A 161 -1.37 -0.08 -10.18
N VAL A 162 -0.94 -0.96 -9.28
CA VAL A 162 -1.23 -0.88 -7.84
C VAL A 162 -0.48 0.31 -7.23
N THR A 163 0.80 0.44 -7.54
CA THR A 163 1.68 1.53 -7.07
C THR A 163 1.15 2.91 -7.45
N ALA A 164 0.73 3.11 -8.71
CA ALA A 164 0.17 4.38 -9.16
C ALA A 164 -1.07 4.78 -8.35
N ARG A 165 -1.97 3.83 -8.10
CA ARG A 165 -3.19 4.07 -7.33
C ARG A 165 -2.93 4.30 -5.85
N THR A 166 -1.94 3.62 -5.29
CA THR A 166 -1.52 3.84 -3.90
C THR A 166 -0.96 5.26 -3.73
N ARG A 167 -0.20 5.78 -4.71
CA ARG A 167 0.27 7.19 -4.69
C ARG A 167 -0.90 8.18 -4.75
N GLU A 168 -1.89 7.96 -5.60
CA GLU A 168 -3.08 8.80 -5.65
C GLU A 168 -3.89 8.72 -4.35
N ALA A 169 -4.05 7.52 -3.77
CA ALA A 169 -4.70 7.34 -2.47
C ALA A 169 -3.94 8.04 -1.33
N LEU A 170 -2.61 8.02 -1.36
CA LEU A 170 -1.75 8.73 -0.41
C LEU A 170 -2.01 10.25 -0.48
N LEU A 171 -2.02 10.84 -1.68
CA LEU A 171 -2.32 12.26 -1.87
C LEU A 171 -3.72 12.62 -1.38
N LEU A 172 -4.71 11.75 -1.58
CA LEU A 172 -6.06 11.94 -1.05
C LEU A 172 -6.11 11.90 0.48
N CYS A 173 -5.31 11.03 1.13
CA CYS A 173 -5.17 11.01 2.58
C CYS A 173 -4.54 12.31 3.10
N GLU A 174 -3.51 12.82 2.44
CA GLU A 174 -2.90 14.13 2.79
C GLU A 174 -3.92 15.26 2.68
N ALA A 175 -4.66 15.33 1.55
CA ALA A 175 -5.70 16.34 1.35
C ALA A 175 -6.85 16.23 2.37
N ALA A 176 -7.10 15.05 2.92
CA ALA A 176 -8.06 14.83 4.00
C ALA A 176 -7.52 15.21 5.40
N GLY A 177 -6.30 15.74 5.46
CA GLY A 177 -5.68 16.23 6.70
C GLY A 177 -5.14 15.14 7.61
N TYR A 178 -4.69 14.00 7.05
CA TYR A 178 -3.94 13.00 7.81
C TYR A 178 -2.50 13.49 8.03
N ASP A 179 -2.03 13.40 9.27
CA ASP A 179 -0.68 13.84 9.67
C ASP A 179 0.39 12.82 9.29
N VAL A 180 0.04 11.53 9.31
CA VAL A 180 0.93 10.41 9.03
C VAL A 180 0.25 9.44 8.08
N VAL A 181 0.95 9.03 7.02
CA VAL A 181 0.51 7.98 6.12
C VAL A 181 1.51 6.83 6.19
N LEU A 182 1.06 5.69 6.75
CA LEU A 182 1.81 4.45 6.80
C LEU A 182 1.51 3.63 5.54
N VAL A 183 2.54 3.23 4.80
CA VAL A 183 2.40 2.44 3.58
C VAL A 183 3.05 1.08 3.81
N GLU A 184 2.23 0.03 3.96
CA GLU A 184 2.67 -1.33 4.26
C GLU A 184 2.81 -2.16 2.99
N THR A 185 3.91 -2.92 2.86
CA THR A 185 4.01 -3.98 1.85
C THR A 185 3.37 -5.26 2.38
N VAL A 186 2.54 -5.90 1.55
CA VAL A 186 2.00 -7.23 1.82
C VAL A 186 2.84 -8.26 1.06
N GLY A 187 3.53 -9.13 1.81
CA GLY A 187 4.42 -10.16 1.26
C GLY A 187 5.85 -9.67 1.00
N VAL A 188 6.64 -10.55 0.38
CA VAL A 188 8.03 -10.30 -0.05
C VAL A 188 8.10 -10.30 -1.58
N GLY A 189 8.77 -9.32 -2.18
CA GLY A 189 8.90 -9.21 -3.62
C GLY A 189 9.41 -7.84 -4.06
N GLN A 190 8.99 -7.36 -5.23
CA GLN A 190 9.40 -6.06 -5.77
C GLN A 190 8.63 -4.86 -5.18
N SER A 191 7.65 -5.11 -4.29
CA SER A 191 6.83 -4.08 -3.66
C SER A 191 7.60 -3.18 -2.69
N GLU A 192 8.71 -3.66 -2.15
CA GLU A 192 9.57 -2.89 -1.24
C GLU A 192 10.17 -1.66 -1.92
N THR A 193 10.73 -1.86 -3.12
CA THR A 193 11.28 -0.77 -3.93
C THR A 193 10.20 0.24 -4.29
N GLU A 194 9.02 -0.24 -4.68
CA GLU A 194 7.89 0.63 -5.03
C GLU A 194 7.42 1.48 -3.85
N VAL A 195 7.28 0.89 -2.66
CA VAL A 195 6.91 1.64 -1.44
C VAL A 195 7.99 2.66 -1.10
N ARG A 196 9.28 2.30 -1.24
CA ARG A 196 10.39 3.23 -1.03
C ARG A 196 10.30 4.47 -1.92
N THR A 197 9.86 4.31 -3.18
CA THR A 197 9.76 5.43 -4.14
C THR A 197 8.60 6.39 -3.86
N MET A 198 7.71 6.11 -2.91
CA MET A 198 6.57 6.97 -2.58
C MET A 198 6.55 7.46 -1.13
N THR A 199 7.56 7.07 -0.33
CA THR A 199 7.61 7.39 1.10
C THR A 199 8.84 8.24 1.45
N ASP A 200 8.74 9.01 2.54
CA ASP A 200 9.81 9.86 3.04
C ASP A 200 10.82 9.05 3.83
N PHE A 201 10.32 8.21 4.73
CA PHE A 201 11.09 7.31 5.58
C PHE A 201 10.72 5.85 5.28
N PHE A 202 11.71 4.96 5.22
CA PHE A 202 11.49 3.55 4.93
C PHE A 202 12.03 2.65 6.04
N LEU A 203 11.12 1.93 6.69
CA LEU A 203 11.39 1.10 7.85
C LEU A 203 11.32 -0.37 7.46
N LEU A 204 12.40 -1.11 7.79
CA LEU A 204 12.48 -2.56 7.62
C LEU A 204 12.27 -3.24 8.96
N LEU A 205 11.15 -3.98 9.09
CA LEU A 205 10.82 -4.76 10.27
C LEU A 205 11.44 -6.15 10.18
N GLN A 206 12.15 -6.55 11.22
CA GLN A 206 12.85 -7.83 11.35
C GLN A 206 12.48 -8.57 12.64
N ILE A 207 12.87 -9.82 12.76
CA ILE A 207 12.76 -10.63 13.97
C ILE A 207 14.12 -11.27 14.32
N ALA A 208 14.32 -11.53 15.60
CA ALA A 208 15.49 -12.26 16.05
C ALA A 208 15.43 -13.73 15.59
N GLY A 209 16.58 -14.34 15.29
CA GLY A 209 16.66 -15.74 14.93
C GLY A 209 16.38 -16.07 13.46
N ALA A 210 16.18 -15.07 12.61
CA ALA A 210 16.05 -15.24 11.16
C ALA A 210 17.39 -15.51 10.45
N GLY A 211 18.35 -16.17 11.12
CA GLY A 211 19.71 -16.39 10.60
C GLY A 211 19.78 -17.09 9.25
N ASP A 212 18.95 -18.11 9.00
CA ASP A 212 18.83 -18.74 7.69
C ASP A 212 17.94 -17.92 6.72
N GLU A 213 17.02 -17.12 7.25
CA GLU A 213 16.19 -16.19 6.47
C GLU A 213 16.94 -14.89 6.12
N LEU A 214 18.07 -14.55 6.78
CA LEU A 214 18.98 -13.48 6.32
C LEU A 214 19.47 -13.71 4.89
N GLN A 215 19.59 -14.98 4.46
CA GLN A 215 19.84 -15.31 3.05
C GLN A 215 18.62 -15.09 2.15
N GLY A 216 17.41 -15.09 2.70
CA GLY A 216 16.15 -14.79 2.00
C GLY A 216 15.85 -13.28 1.89
N ILE A 217 16.45 -12.44 2.76
CA ILE A 217 16.34 -10.99 2.64
C ILE A 217 17.29 -10.56 1.54
N LYS A 218 16.73 -10.16 0.41
CA LYS A 218 17.51 -9.60 -0.68
C LYS A 218 18.34 -8.44 -0.12
N LYS A 219 19.67 -8.53 -0.23
CA LYS A 219 20.64 -7.50 0.21
C LYS A 219 20.17 -6.08 -0.11
N GLY A 220 19.53 -5.89 -1.28
CA GLY A 220 19.00 -4.62 -1.74
C GLY A 220 17.92 -3.99 -0.85
N VAL A 221 17.14 -4.76 -0.06
CA VAL A 221 16.12 -4.18 0.81
C VAL A 221 16.73 -3.52 2.05
N ILE A 222 17.81 -4.10 2.58
CA ILE A 222 18.56 -3.53 3.71
C ILE A 222 19.18 -2.18 3.29
N GLU A 223 19.70 -2.10 2.07
CA GLU A 223 20.30 -0.87 1.52
C GLU A 223 19.30 0.27 1.33
N LEU A 224 18.02 -0.05 1.11
CA LEU A 224 16.93 0.92 0.96
C LEU A 224 16.42 1.48 2.29
N ALA A 225 16.71 0.80 3.42
CA ALA A 225 16.12 1.14 4.72
C ALA A 225 16.76 2.37 5.36
N ASP A 226 15.93 3.29 5.85
CA ASP A 226 16.37 4.40 6.70
C ASP A 226 16.48 3.97 8.17
N ALA A 227 15.79 2.89 8.55
CA ALA A 227 15.96 2.18 9.84
C ALA A 227 15.60 0.70 9.72
N ILE A 228 16.23 -0.12 10.58
CA ILE A 228 15.86 -1.51 10.81
C ILE A 228 15.32 -1.62 12.24
N VAL A 229 14.15 -2.25 12.39
CA VAL A 229 13.55 -2.49 13.70
C VAL A 229 13.40 -3.98 13.94
N VAL A 230 14.09 -4.51 14.94
CA VAL A 230 13.96 -5.90 15.39
C VAL A 230 12.76 -5.97 16.33
N ASN A 231 11.66 -6.50 15.82
CA ASN A 231 10.40 -6.65 16.56
C ASN A 231 10.37 -7.95 17.39
N LYS A 232 9.34 -8.08 18.22
CA LYS A 232 9.14 -9.18 19.17
C LYS A 232 10.28 -9.26 20.20
N ALA A 233 10.73 -8.11 20.67
CA ALA A 233 11.74 -8.00 21.72
C ALA A 233 11.10 -8.10 23.12
N ASP A 234 10.28 -9.14 23.33
CA ASP A 234 9.56 -9.43 24.57
C ASP A 234 9.91 -10.82 25.12
N GLY A 235 9.62 -11.04 26.41
CA GLY A 235 9.81 -12.30 27.09
C GLY A 235 11.21 -12.88 26.86
N ASP A 236 11.27 -14.19 26.59
CA ASP A 236 12.52 -14.93 26.35
C ASP A 236 13.25 -14.51 25.07
N ASN A 237 12.58 -13.76 24.18
CA ASN A 237 13.17 -13.33 22.91
C ASN A 237 13.94 -12.00 23.03
N GLN A 238 13.79 -11.26 24.12
CA GLN A 238 14.41 -9.93 24.32
C GLN A 238 15.93 -9.96 24.08
N ARG A 239 16.65 -10.94 24.69
CA ARG A 239 18.09 -11.07 24.50
C ARG A 239 18.50 -11.36 23.06
N LYS A 240 17.74 -12.18 22.36
CA LYS A 240 17.99 -12.50 20.94
C LYS A 240 17.76 -11.29 20.04
N ALA A 241 16.69 -10.52 20.32
CA ALA A 241 16.39 -9.28 19.60
C ALA A 241 17.49 -8.24 19.77
N GLU A 242 18.04 -8.10 20.98
CA GLU A 242 19.14 -7.16 21.24
C GLU A 242 20.43 -7.57 20.49
N LEU A 243 20.75 -8.87 20.46
CA LEU A 243 21.89 -9.38 19.67
C LEU A 243 21.69 -9.10 18.18
N ALA A 244 20.51 -9.39 17.63
CA ALA A 244 20.19 -9.10 16.24
C ALA A 244 20.27 -7.60 15.92
N LYS A 245 19.80 -6.73 16.81
CA LYS A 245 19.98 -5.26 16.68
C LYS A 245 21.44 -4.87 16.55
N VAL A 246 22.32 -5.45 17.36
CA VAL A 246 23.78 -5.18 17.29
C VAL A 246 24.34 -5.66 15.95
N GLU A 247 23.92 -6.80 15.45
CA GLU A 247 24.36 -7.31 14.14
C GLU A 247 23.91 -6.40 13.01
N TYR A 248 22.63 -6.00 12.99
CA TYR A 248 22.13 -5.03 11.99
C TYR A 248 22.83 -3.69 12.07
N SER A 249 23.12 -3.20 13.28
CA SER A 249 23.89 -1.96 13.45
C SER A 249 25.28 -2.05 12.83
N ARG A 250 25.96 -3.20 12.96
CA ARG A 250 27.25 -3.42 12.30
C ARG A 250 27.11 -3.44 10.77
N ILE A 251 26.10 -4.15 10.24
CA ILE A 251 25.85 -4.21 8.80
C ILE A 251 25.62 -2.79 8.25
N LEU A 252 24.76 -2.01 8.90
CA LEU A 252 24.41 -0.64 8.47
C LEU A 252 25.63 0.31 8.47
N ASN A 253 26.62 0.09 9.32
CA ASN A 253 27.86 0.88 9.33
C ASN A 253 28.77 0.60 8.12
N PHE A 254 28.61 -0.55 7.44
CA PHE A 254 29.38 -0.89 6.23
C PHE A 254 28.63 -0.56 4.93
N LEU A 255 27.34 -0.28 5.00
CA LEU A 255 26.53 0.04 3.84
C LEU A 255 26.52 1.56 3.59
N HIS A 256 26.50 1.93 2.31
CA HIS A 256 26.18 3.29 1.93
C HIS A 256 24.69 3.56 2.13
N SER A 257 24.38 4.64 2.86
CA SER A 257 22.99 5.03 3.04
C SER A 257 22.35 5.42 1.71
N PHE A 258 21.16 4.91 1.46
CA PHE A 258 20.34 5.33 0.33
C PHE A 258 19.92 6.81 0.43
N THR A 259 19.78 7.32 1.66
CA THR A 259 19.42 8.71 1.92
C THR A 259 20.68 9.54 2.17
N PRO A 260 21.02 10.49 1.30
CA PRO A 260 22.19 11.33 1.49
C PRO A 260 22.14 12.12 2.80
N GLY A 261 23.20 12.02 3.61
CA GLY A 261 23.31 12.73 4.89
C GLY A 261 22.59 12.07 6.07
N TRP A 262 21.94 10.93 5.85
CA TRP A 262 21.33 10.14 6.93
C TRP A 262 22.13 8.86 7.20
N GLN A 263 22.39 8.56 8.47
CA GLN A 263 22.95 7.28 8.88
C GLN A 263 21.84 6.38 9.40
N PRO A 264 21.51 5.28 8.69
CA PRO A 264 20.49 4.33 9.14
C PRO A 264 20.82 3.73 10.49
N GLN A 265 19.78 3.48 11.31
CA GLN A 265 19.93 2.94 12.66
C GLN A 265 19.16 1.65 12.82
N ALA A 266 19.65 0.76 13.69
CA ALA A 266 18.93 -0.44 14.11
C ALA A 266 18.39 -0.24 15.54
N LEU A 267 17.11 -0.55 15.72
CA LEU A 267 16.38 -0.49 16.98
C LEU A 267 15.75 -1.85 17.30
N SER A 268 15.33 -2.06 18.55
CA SER A 268 14.50 -3.18 18.96
C SER A 268 13.19 -2.66 19.55
N CYS A 269 12.11 -3.42 19.38
CA CYS A 269 10.81 -3.10 19.96
C CYS A 269 9.98 -4.38 20.21
N SER A 270 9.00 -4.27 21.11
CA SER A 270 7.87 -5.20 21.20
C SER A 270 6.60 -4.49 20.76
N ALA A 271 6.14 -4.80 19.56
CA ALA A 271 4.88 -4.26 19.09
C ALA A 271 3.66 -4.79 19.87
N LEU A 272 3.82 -5.96 20.51
CA LEU A 272 2.77 -6.57 21.33
C LEU A 272 2.60 -5.84 22.66
N GLU A 273 3.70 -5.49 23.33
CA GLU A 273 3.72 -4.83 24.63
C GLU A 273 3.75 -3.29 24.50
N GLY A 274 4.03 -2.77 23.31
CA GLY A 274 4.17 -1.34 23.06
C GLY A 274 5.58 -0.80 23.34
N ASP A 275 6.49 -1.63 23.84
CA ASP A 275 7.82 -1.20 24.24
C ASP A 275 8.69 -0.83 23.01
N GLY A 276 9.38 0.31 23.09
CA GLY A 276 10.28 0.79 22.04
C GLY A 276 9.59 1.46 20.86
N ILE A 277 8.25 1.43 20.76
CA ILE A 277 7.48 2.09 19.68
C ILE A 277 7.75 3.60 19.64
N ASP A 278 7.78 4.25 20.80
CA ASP A 278 8.03 5.69 20.90
C ASP A 278 9.48 6.04 20.49
N HIS A 279 10.44 5.15 20.75
CA HIS A 279 11.82 5.33 20.27
C HIS A 279 11.92 5.24 18.75
N VAL A 280 11.19 4.30 18.13
CA VAL A 280 11.11 4.22 16.67
C VAL A 280 10.48 5.49 16.09
N TRP A 281 9.39 5.97 16.70
CA TRP A 281 8.76 7.20 16.25
C TRP A 281 9.65 8.43 16.43
N ALA A 282 10.36 8.54 17.55
CA ALA A 282 11.33 9.60 17.78
C ALA A 282 12.44 9.63 16.71
N LEU A 283 12.91 8.44 16.26
CA LEU A 283 13.87 8.33 15.15
C LEU A 283 13.28 8.84 13.82
N VAL A 284 12.01 8.51 13.53
CA VAL A 284 11.31 9.00 12.33
C VAL A 284 11.19 10.53 12.35
N LEU A 285 10.88 11.12 13.49
CA LEU A 285 10.82 12.58 13.65
C LEU A 285 12.20 13.22 13.51
N LYS A 286 13.23 12.64 14.10
CA LYS A 286 14.62 13.09 13.95
C LYS A 286 15.03 13.10 12.47
N PHE A 287 14.74 12.03 11.75
CA PHE A 287 14.98 11.95 10.31
C PHE A 287 14.30 13.10 9.56
N ARG A 288 13.00 13.30 9.80
CA ARG A 288 12.25 14.39 9.17
C ARG A 288 12.93 15.74 9.40
N ASP A 289 13.29 16.03 10.64
CA ASP A 289 13.83 17.35 11.02
C ASP A 289 15.22 17.58 10.40
N GLU A 290 16.10 16.56 10.44
CA GLU A 290 17.44 16.64 9.83
C GLU A 290 17.37 16.72 8.29
N MET A 291 16.51 15.93 7.66
CA MET A 291 16.38 15.91 6.21
C MET A 291 15.66 17.15 5.66
N THR A 292 14.75 17.74 6.43
CA THR A 292 14.15 19.05 6.11
C THR A 292 15.18 20.16 6.22
N ALA A 293 15.96 20.20 7.30
CA ALA A 293 17.00 21.21 7.50
C ALA A 293 18.08 21.18 6.39
N SER A 294 18.40 19.99 5.86
CA SER A 294 19.35 19.82 4.74
C SER A 294 18.74 19.98 3.34
N GLY A 295 17.43 20.17 3.23
CA GLY A 295 16.70 20.24 1.95
C GLY A 295 16.62 18.89 1.20
N VAL A 296 17.06 17.78 1.80
CA VAL A 296 16.99 16.43 1.22
C VAL A 296 15.54 15.96 1.13
N PHE A 297 14.71 16.32 2.12
CA PHE A 297 13.32 15.93 2.21
C PHE A 297 12.51 16.42 1.00
N GLU A 298 12.55 17.70 0.69
CA GLU A 298 11.83 18.31 -0.44
C GLU A 298 12.41 17.88 -1.78
N ARG A 299 13.74 17.73 -1.87
CA ARG A 299 14.40 17.23 -3.09
C ARG A 299 13.93 15.82 -3.41
N ARG A 300 13.90 14.90 -2.42
CA ARG A 300 13.40 13.53 -2.58
C ARG A 300 11.97 13.51 -3.11
N ARG A 301 11.07 14.29 -2.54
CA ARG A 301 9.66 14.33 -3.00
C ARG A 301 9.54 14.82 -4.44
N ARG A 302 10.37 15.79 -4.85
CA ARG A 302 10.41 16.24 -6.26
C ARG A 302 10.91 15.14 -7.19
N GLU A 303 12.00 14.48 -6.84
CA GLU A 303 12.56 13.35 -7.59
C GLU A 303 11.52 12.21 -7.70
N GLN A 304 10.89 11.81 -6.62
CA GLN A 304 9.82 10.81 -6.63
C GLN A 304 8.65 11.16 -7.55
N ASN A 305 8.28 12.43 -7.64
CA ASN A 305 7.20 12.87 -8.55
C ASN A 305 7.64 12.79 -10.02
N VAL A 306 8.90 13.15 -10.32
CA VAL A 306 9.47 13.06 -11.68
C VAL A 306 9.61 11.60 -12.11
N ASP A 307 10.14 10.74 -11.24
CA ASP A 307 10.27 9.31 -11.50
C ASP A 307 8.90 8.65 -11.72
N TRP A 308 7.92 9.03 -10.93
CA TRP A 308 6.54 8.56 -11.13
C TRP A 308 5.97 9.01 -12.48
N PHE A 309 6.20 10.25 -12.87
CA PHE A 309 5.79 10.75 -14.20
C PHE A 309 6.44 9.92 -15.31
N HIS A 310 7.73 9.64 -15.23
CA HIS A 310 8.44 8.82 -16.23
C HIS A 310 7.89 7.39 -16.28
N ALA A 311 7.64 6.77 -15.13
CA ALA A 311 7.06 5.43 -15.07
C ALA A 311 5.66 5.37 -15.73
N LEU A 312 4.79 6.36 -15.45
CA LEU A 312 3.47 6.45 -16.08
C LEU A 312 3.56 6.75 -17.58
N LEU A 313 4.51 7.59 -17.99
CA LEU A 313 4.75 7.89 -19.40
C LEU A 313 5.15 6.63 -20.16
N GLN A 314 6.14 5.87 -19.65
CA GLN A 314 6.55 4.60 -20.24
C GLN A 314 5.39 3.62 -20.38
N GLN A 315 4.58 3.47 -19.30
CA GLN A 315 3.41 2.60 -19.32
C GLN A 315 2.38 3.05 -20.36
N ALA A 316 2.11 4.36 -20.45
CA ALA A 316 1.13 4.90 -21.40
C ALA A 316 1.59 4.75 -22.85
N VAL A 317 2.89 4.96 -23.11
CA VAL A 317 3.49 4.76 -24.44
C VAL A 317 3.42 3.30 -24.85
N MET A 318 3.83 2.39 -23.96
CA MET A 318 3.76 0.94 -24.21
C MET A 318 2.34 0.45 -24.46
N GLN A 319 1.39 0.93 -23.66
CA GLN A 319 -0.03 0.57 -23.84
C GLN A 319 -0.53 1.02 -25.21
N ARG A 320 -0.30 2.29 -25.58
CA ARG A 320 -0.72 2.83 -26.88
C ARG A 320 -0.06 2.10 -28.03
N PHE A 321 1.24 1.83 -27.92
CA PHE A 321 1.99 1.11 -28.94
C PHE A 321 1.44 -0.31 -29.13
N THR A 322 1.19 -1.04 -28.03
CA THR A 322 0.64 -2.38 -28.06
C THR A 322 -0.79 -2.40 -28.64
N GLU A 323 -1.64 -1.44 -28.26
CA GLU A 323 -2.99 -1.31 -28.79
C GLU A 323 -2.98 -1.02 -30.31
N SER A 324 -2.09 -0.12 -30.75
CA SER A 324 -1.98 0.27 -32.17
C SER A 324 -1.34 -0.81 -33.06
N ASN A 325 -0.54 -1.69 -32.49
CA ASN A 325 0.20 -2.72 -33.23
C ASN A 325 -0.22 -4.16 -32.86
N ARG A 326 -1.40 -4.33 -32.28
CA ARG A 326 -1.84 -5.60 -31.69
C ARG A 326 -1.67 -6.81 -32.63
N GLU A 327 -2.16 -6.70 -33.87
CA GLU A 327 -2.10 -7.80 -34.84
C GLU A 327 -0.67 -8.13 -35.25
N ARG A 328 0.16 -7.11 -35.46
CA ARG A 328 1.56 -7.28 -35.83
C ARG A 328 2.38 -7.89 -34.68
N ILE A 329 2.13 -7.45 -33.44
CA ILE A 329 2.76 -8.02 -32.25
C ILE A 329 2.39 -9.50 -32.13
N GLN A 330 1.11 -9.84 -32.26
CA GLN A 330 0.63 -11.23 -32.16
C GLN A 330 1.28 -12.12 -33.23
N ALA A 331 1.37 -11.66 -34.46
CA ALA A 331 2.01 -12.41 -35.54
C ALA A 331 3.49 -12.69 -35.26
N LEU A 332 4.22 -11.69 -34.73
CA LEU A 332 5.62 -11.83 -34.37
C LEU A 332 5.82 -12.70 -33.11
N GLU A 333 4.94 -12.61 -32.12
CA GLU A 333 4.94 -13.49 -30.95
C GLU A 333 4.78 -14.97 -31.39
N ASP A 334 3.86 -15.25 -32.32
CA ASP A 334 3.66 -16.60 -32.85
C ASP A 334 4.89 -17.10 -33.62
N ALA A 335 5.50 -16.26 -34.46
CA ALA A 335 6.70 -16.61 -35.23
C ALA A 335 7.94 -16.83 -34.32
N VAL A 336 8.13 -15.98 -33.32
CA VAL A 336 9.18 -16.14 -32.29
C VAL A 336 8.93 -17.41 -31.48
N GLY A 337 7.68 -17.65 -31.07
CA GLY A 337 7.31 -18.87 -30.33
C GLY A 337 7.56 -20.17 -31.08
N ARG A 338 7.46 -20.15 -32.44
CA ARG A 338 7.82 -21.28 -33.30
C ARG A 338 9.32 -21.35 -33.64
N GLY A 339 10.12 -20.37 -33.22
CA GLY A 339 11.56 -20.28 -33.54
C GLY A 339 11.84 -19.88 -34.98
N GLU A 340 10.90 -19.31 -35.71
CA GLU A 340 11.03 -18.89 -37.10
C GLU A 340 11.75 -17.54 -37.24
N VAL A 341 11.61 -16.67 -36.24
CA VAL A 341 12.19 -15.33 -36.17
C VAL A 341 12.95 -15.13 -34.90
N PRO A 342 14.22 -14.69 -34.91
CA PRO A 342 14.95 -14.29 -33.71
C PRO A 342 14.29 -13.11 -33.01
N VAL A 343 14.29 -13.08 -31.66
CA VAL A 343 13.67 -12.02 -30.86
C VAL A 343 14.18 -10.63 -31.25
N SER A 344 15.50 -10.48 -31.50
CA SER A 344 16.11 -9.20 -31.92
C SER A 344 15.59 -8.70 -33.28
N MET A 345 15.34 -9.62 -34.23
CA MET A 345 14.77 -9.24 -35.53
C MET A 345 13.28 -8.83 -35.38
N ALA A 346 12.50 -9.58 -34.60
CA ALA A 346 11.10 -9.23 -34.33
C ALA A 346 10.97 -7.84 -33.69
N LEU A 347 11.86 -7.49 -32.75
CA LEU A 347 11.90 -6.15 -32.16
C LEU A 347 12.30 -5.06 -33.17
N SER A 348 13.32 -5.30 -34.02
CA SER A 348 13.72 -4.34 -35.06
C SER A 348 12.63 -4.12 -36.10
N GLU A 349 11.78 -5.12 -36.34
CA GLU A 349 10.65 -5.01 -37.23
C GLU A 349 9.52 -4.16 -36.62
N LEU A 350 9.31 -4.27 -35.30
CA LEU A 350 8.29 -3.49 -34.59
C LEU A 350 8.70 -2.03 -34.37
N LEU A 351 9.99 -1.79 -34.17
CA LEU A 351 10.57 -0.49 -33.79
C LEU A 351 11.63 -0.10 -34.87
N PRO A 352 11.19 0.35 -36.06
CA PRO A 352 12.09 0.72 -37.14
C PRO A 352 12.88 2.00 -36.83
#